data_9ce2dc086c2ed8a04d81f70bab0774c1
#
_entry.id   9ce2dc086c2ed8a04d81f70bab0774c1
#
_cell.length_a   1.000
_cell.length_b   1.000
_cell.length_c   1.000
_cell.angle_alpha   90.00
_cell.angle_beta   90.00
_cell.angle_gamma   90.00
#
_symmetry.space_group_name_H-M   'P 1'
#
loop_
_entity.id
_entity.type
_entity.pdbx_description
1 polymer ?
#
loop_
_entity_poly.entity_id
_entity_poly.type
_entity_poly.pdbx_seq_one_letter_code
_entity_poly.pdbx_strand_id
1 'polypeptide(L)'
;MCFQRTHFNYLDFSDEILVTGAKGFVGKNRCAQLKNIRDGKARNYGVSVSDVYEYDLDSTPEELDSWCAQVDFVFNLAGVNRPQNQEEFMAGNFGFASTLLDTLKKHGNICPVMLSSSIQATLAGRFGTSEYGRSKKAGEELFFDYSKETGAKVLVYRFPNLFGKWCRPNYNSAVATFCHAVANDLPYTVNDPSVELELLYIDDLGLGSWSWSGTGR
;
A
#
# COMPACT_ATOMS: atom_id res chain seq x y z
N MET A 1 23.03 2.24 -26.54
CA MET A 1 21.56 2.33 -26.74
C MET A 1 20.94 2.98 -25.51
N CYS A 2 20.48 4.21 -25.66
CA CYS A 2 19.94 5.00 -24.57
C CYS A 2 18.49 4.56 -24.35
N PHE A 3 18.19 3.89 -23.22
CA PHE A 3 16.82 3.58 -22.84
C PHE A 3 16.16 4.90 -22.42
N GLN A 4 15.27 5.44 -23.26
CA GLN A 4 14.37 6.50 -22.89
C GLN A 4 13.49 5.97 -21.76
N ARG A 5 13.67 6.53 -20.55
CA ARG A 5 12.75 6.36 -19.43
C ARG A 5 11.44 7.06 -19.80
N THR A 6 10.47 6.32 -20.27
CA THR A 6 9.09 6.80 -20.33
C THR A 6 8.59 6.92 -18.89
N HIS A 7 8.68 8.13 -18.34
CA HIS A 7 7.97 8.50 -17.12
C HIS A 7 6.48 8.55 -17.49
N PHE A 8 5.76 7.50 -17.15
CA PHE A 8 4.30 7.57 -17.13
C PHE A 8 3.90 8.30 -15.84
N ASN A 9 3.65 9.60 -15.93
CA ASN A 9 2.93 10.34 -14.91
C ASN A 9 1.46 9.90 -15.00
N TYR A 10 1.00 9.10 -14.04
CA TYR A 10 -0.40 8.67 -13.95
C TYR A 10 -1.31 9.73 -13.33
N LEU A 11 -0.73 10.81 -12.82
CA LEU A 11 -1.41 11.92 -12.19
C LEU A 11 -1.07 13.19 -12.99
N ASP A 12 -1.70 13.35 -14.16
CA ASP A 12 -1.43 14.48 -15.08
C ASP A 12 -2.35 15.69 -14.86
N PHE A 13 -3.37 15.53 -13.99
CA PHE A 13 -4.34 16.59 -13.65
C PHE A 13 -4.40 16.78 -12.13
N SER A 14 -5.25 17.70 -11.69
CA SER A 14 -5.53 17.91 -10.26
C SER A 14 -6.40 16.76 -9.74
N ASP A 15 -5.79 15.70 -9.26
CA ASP A 15 -6.46 14.43 -8.98
C ASP A 15 -7.06 14.38 -7.58
N GLU A 16 -8.24 13.81 -7.47
CA GLU A 16 -8.87 13.38 -6.22
C GLU A 16 -8.41 11.95 -5.88
N ILE A 17 -7.79 11.79 -4.72
CA ILE A 17 -7.10 10.55 -4.36
C ILE A 17 -7.71 9.91 -3.13
N LEU A 18 -8.12 8.64 -3.24
CA LEU A 18 -8.55 7.82 -2.12
C LEU A 18 -7.36 7.02 -1.56
N VAL A 19 -7.16 7.12 -0.25
CA VAL A 19 -6.19 6.31 0.50
C VAL A 19 -6.93 5.47 1.52
N THR A 20 -6.97 4.16 1.34
CA THR A 20 -7.54 3.24 2.35
C THR A 20 -6.46 2.77 3.31
N GLY A 21 -6.81 2.49 4.58
CA GLY A 21 -5.82 2.24 5.63
C GLY A 21 -5.01 3.50 5.97
N ALA A 22 -5.65 4.67 5.86
CA ALA A 22 -5.05 5.99 5.96
C ALA A 22 -4.36 6.25 7.31
N LYS A 23 -4.86 5.66 8.40
CA LYS A 23 -4.32 5.79 9.76
C LYS A 23 -3.21 4.76 10.09
N GLY A 24 -2.96 3.82 9.16
CA GLY A 24 -1.85 2.88 9.23
C GLY A 24 -0.48 3.55 9.04
N PHE A 25 0.60 2.80 9.24
CA PHE A 25 1.97 3.32 9.08
C PHE A 25 2.22 3.88 7.66
N VAL A 26 1.94 3.09 6.63
CA VAL A 26 2.12 3.50 5.23
C VAL A 26 1.11 4.58 4.86
N GLY A 27 -0.17 4.41 5.27
CA GLY A 27 -1.24 5.35 4.99
C GLY A 27 -0.96 6.76 5.50
N LYS A 28 -0.55 6.91 6.76
CA LYS A 28 -0.18 8.23 7.35
C LYS A 28 0.91 8.92 6.56
N ASN A 29 1.95 8.18 6.17
CA ASN A 29 3.04 8.74 5.37
C ASN A 29 2.56 9.16 3.99
N ARG A 30 1.72 8.33 3.34
CA ARG A 30 1.16 8.64 2.02
C ARG A 30 0.23 9.85 2.07
N CYS A 31 -0.70 9.90 3.02
CA CYS A 31 -1.60 11.05 3.19
C CYS A 31 -0.84 12.35 3.46
N ALA A 32 0.18 12.30 4.33
CA ALA A 32 1.02 13.47 4.60
C ALA A 32 1.77 13.96 3.35
N GLN A 33 2.30 13.04 2.53
CA GLN A 33 2.99 13.37 1.29
C GLN A 33 2.02 14.00 0.27
N LEU A 34 0.85 13.39 0.04
CA LEU A 34 -0.17 13.90 -0.88
C LEU A 34 -0.67 15.29 -0.45
N LYS A 35 -0.94 15.49 0.84
CA LYS A 35 -1.31 16.81 1.38
C LYS A 35 -0.21 17.85 1.21
N ASN A 36 1.06 17.48 1.37
CA ASN A 36 2.17 18.39 1.10
C ASN A 36 2.26 18.79 -0.38
N ILE A 37 1.94 17.88 -1.31
CA ILE A 37 1.86 18.20 -2.74
C ILE A 37 0.69 19.12 -2.99
N ARG A 38 -0.51 18.80 -2.51
CA ARG A 38 -1.72 19.63 -2.61
C ARG A 38 -1.48 21.06 -2.12
N ASP A 39 -0.84 21.19 -0.96
CA ASP A 39 -0.57 22.48 -0.31
C ASP A 39 0.64 23.22 -0.92
N GLY A 40 1.26 22.72 -2.01
CA GLY A 40 2.42 23.31 -2.66
C GLY A 40 3.72 23.29 -1.86
N LYS A 41 3.77 22.50 -0.76
CA LYS A 41 4.95 22.34 0.10
C LYS A 41 5.98 21.37 -0.48
N ALA A 42 5.55 20.48 -1.37
CA ALA A 42 6.40 19.50 -2.06
C ALA A 42 6.22 19.67 -3.58
N ARG A 43 7.26 20.16 -4.28
CA ARG A 43 7.15 20.65 -5.66
C ARG A 43 7.75 19.74 -6.73
N ASN A 44 8.46 18.68 -6.38
CA ASN A 44 9.28 17.93 -7.33
C ASN A 44 8.68 16.58 -7.77
N TYR A 45 7.36 16.42 -7.65
CA TYR A 45 6.71 15.13 -7.93
C TYR A 45 6.07 15.04 -9.32
N GLY A 46 5.93 16.15 -10.04
CA GLY A 46 5.32 16.18 -11.38
C GLY A 46 3.84 15.77 -11.39
N VAL A 47 3.17 15.85 -10.23
CA VAL A 47 1.76 15.50 -10.04
C VAL A 47 1.04 16.63 -9.33
N SER A 48 -0.25 16.80 -9.58
CA SER A 48 -1.13 17.76 -8.92
C SER A 48 -2.21 17.00 -8.15
N VAL A 49 -2.47 17.40 -6.90
CA VAL A 49 -3.47 16.77 -6.03
C VAL A 49 -4.49 17.83 -5.65
N SER A 50 -5.77 17.56 -5.90
CA SER A 50 -6.88 18.43 -5.51
C SER A 50 -7.41 18.10 -4.13
N ASP A 51 -7.68 16.82 -3.87
CA ASP A 51 -8.12 16.37 -2.56
C ASP A 51 -7.59 14.97 -2.20
N VAL A 52 -7.63 14.64 -0.89
CA VAL A 52 -7.17 13.37 -0.35
C VAL A 52 -8.24 12.83 0.59
N TYR A 53 -8.92 11.78 0.17
CA TYR A 53 -9.92 11.06 0.96
C TYR A 53 -9.26 9.97 1.77
N GLU A 54 -9.41 10.04 3.09
CA GLU A 54 -8.74 9.16 4.05
C GLU A 54 -9.72 8.15 4.64
N TYR A 55 -9.78 6.95 4.07
CA TYR A 55 -10.64 5.86 4.55
C TYR A 55 -9.91 4.96 5.54
N ASP A 56 -10.52 4.71 6.71
CA ASP A 56 -10.00 3.78 7.72
C ASP A 56 -11.16 3.14 8.51
N LEU A 57 -10.87 2.41 9.58
CA LEU A 57 -11.84 1.63 10.38
C LEU A 57 -12.99 2.45 10.99
N ASP A 58 -12.81 3.74 11.15
CA ASP A 58 -13.82 4.68 11.66
C ASP A 58 -14.58 5.42 10.55
N SER A 59 -14.28 5.14 9.30
CA SER A 59 -15.02 5.65 8.15
C SER A 59 -16.29 4.81 7.89
N THR A 60 -17.28 5.43 7.24
CA THR A 60 -18.56 4.78 6.96
C THR A 60 -18.61 4.18 5.55
N PRO A 61 -19.46 3.19 5.28
CA PRO A 61 -19.70 2.67 3.94
C PRO A 61 -20.18 3.75 2.95
N GLU A 62 -20.96 4.73 3.43
CA GLU A 62 -21.47 5.84 2.63
C GLU A 62 -20.35 6.77 2.17
N GLU A 63 -19.33 7.02 3.02
CA GLU A 63 -18.13 7.76 2.63
C GLU A 63 -17.37 7.03 1.52
N LEU A 64 -17.16 5.71 1.67
CA LEU A 64 -16.52 4.90 0.63
C LEU A 64 -17.29 4.97 -0.68
N ASP A 65 -18.62 4.82 -0.63
CA ASP A 65 -19.50 4.85 -1.80
C ASP A 65 -19.42 6.21 -2.51
N SER A 66 -19.50 7.31 -1.75
CA SER A 66 -19.40 8.66 -2.29
C SER A 66 -18.03 8.95 -2.93
N TRP A 67 -16.95 8.56 -2.27
CA TRP A 67 -15.60 8.81 -2.78
C TRP A 67 -15.27 7.94 -3.99
N CYS A 68 -15.67 6.66 -4.00
CA CYS A 68 -15.48 5.79 -5.16
C CYS A 68 -16.20 6.29 -6.43
N ALA A 69 -17.20 7.13 -6.30
CA ALA A 69 -17.91 7.71 -7.46
C ALA A 69 -17.09 8.76 -8.21
N GLN A 70 -16.08 9.39 -7.57
CA GLN A 70 -15.45 10.60 -8.12
C GLN A 70 -13.92 10.54 -8.16
N VAL A 71 -13.25 9.67 -7.38
CA VAL A 71 -11.79 9.63 -7.30
C VAL A 71 -11.12 9.24 -8.61
N ASP A 72 -9.95 9.83 -8.84
CA ASP A 72 -9.12 9.61 -10.03
C ASP A 72 -8.03 8.56 -9.78
N PHE A 73 -7.71 8.26 -8.51
CA PHE A 73 -6.73 7.26 -8.13
C PHE A 73 -7.01 6.68 -6.74
N VAL A 74 -6.74 5.37 -6.56
CA VAL A 74 -6.90 4.71 -5.26
C VAL A 74 -5.57 4.08 -4.80
N PHE A 75 -5.12 4.45 -3.59
CA PHE A 75 -4.11 3.70 -2.84
C PHE A 75 -4.80 2.73 -1.88
N ASN A 76 -4.88 1.45 -2.22
CA ASN A 76 -5.39 0.43 -1.30
C ASN A 76 -4.27 -0.07 -0.38
N LEU A 77 -4.15 0.60 0.78
CA LEU A 77 -3.16 0.30 1.83
C LEU A 77 -3.80 -0.39 3.03
N ALA A 78 -5.14 -0.51 3.06
CA ALA A 78 -5.85 -1.24 4.09
C ALA A 78 -5.43 -2.72 4.08
N GLY A 79 -5.22 -3.27 5.26
CA GLY A 79 -4.89 -4.67 5.41
C GLY A 79 -4.52 -5.03 6.84
N VAL A 80 -4.70 -6.30 7.19
CA VAL A 80 -4.38 -6.88 8.48
C VAL A 80 -3.03 -7.58 8.43
N ASN A 81 -2.11 -7.19 9.32
CA ASN A 81 -0.77 -7.77 9.40
C ASN A 81 -0.57 -8.67 10.64
N ARG A 82 -1.33 -8.41 11.72
CA ARG A 82 -1.28 -9.15 12.97
C ARG A 82 -2.70 -9.36 13.48
N PRO A 83 -3.41 -10.37 12.96
CA PRO A 83 -4.75 -10.72 13.39
C PRO A 83 -4.73 -11.40 14.75
N GLN A 84 -5.86 -11.46 15.41
CA GLN A 84 -6.08 -12.30 16.60
C GLN A 84 -6.28 -13.76 16.21
N ASN A 85 -6.86 -14.01 15.03
CA ASN A 85 -7.02 -15.33 14.44
C ASN A 85 -6.72 -15.31 12.93
N GLN A 86 -6.49 -16.48 12.34
CA GLN A 86 -6.07 -16.59 10.94
C GLN A 86 -7.15 -16.16 9.94
N GLU A 87 -8.43 -16.27 10.30
CA GLU A 87 -9.56 -15.89 9.44
C GLU A 87 -9.58 -14.39 9.16
N GLU A 88 -9.09 -13.58 10.11
CA GLU A 88 -8.99 -12.13 9.96
C GLU A 88 -8.03 -11.71 8.82
N PHE A 89 -7.06 -12.55 8.46
CA PHE A 89 -6.21 -12.25 7.30
C PHE A 89 -7.04 -12.19 6.01
N MET A 90 -7.92 -13.17 5.81
CA MET A 90 -8.77 -13.20 4.62
C MET A 90 -9.82 -12.11 4.66
N ALA A 91 -10.51 -11.93 5.79
CA ALA A 91 -11.52 -10.88 5.92
C ALA A 91 -10.94 -9.48 5.74
N GLY A 92 -9.79 -9.17 6.35
CA GLY A 92 -9.17 -7.84 6.30
C GLY A 92 -8.40 -7.55 5.01
N ASN A 93 -7.75 -8.55 4.41
CA ASN A 93 -6.95 -8.33 3.20
C ASN A 93 -7.72 -8.60 1.91
N PHE A 94 -8.61 -9.59 1.89
CA PHE A 94 -9.41 -9.94 0.72
C PHE A 94 -10.82 -9.33 0.79
N GLY A 95 -11.51 -9.44 1.93
CA GLY A 95 -12.91 -9.01 2.05
C GLY A 95 -13.08 -7.51 1.81
N PHE A 96 -12.28 -6.67 2.48
CA PHE A 96 -12.34 -5.22 2.25
C PHE A 96 -11.92 -4.85 0.82
N ALA A 97 -10.87 -5.50 0.28
CA ALA A 97 -10.45 -5.28 -1.10
C ALA A 97 -11.59 -5.58 -2.10
N SER A 98 -12.35 -6.67 -1.89
CA SER A 98 -13.54 -6.99 -2.70
C SER A 98 -14.58 -5.88 -2.61
N THR A 99 -14.90 -5.43 -1.38
CA THR A 99 -15.86 -4.33 -1.16
C THR A 99 -15.45 -3.05 -1.90
N LEU A 100 -14.18 -2.66 -1.84
CA LEU A 100 -13.66 -1.49 -2.54
C LEU A 100 -13.84 -1.62 -4.06
N LEU A 101 -13.39 -2.75 -4.64
CA LEU A 101 -13.47 -2.97 -6.09
C LEU A 101 -14.92 -3.07 -6.58
N ASP A 102 -15.81 -3.71 -5.82
CA ASP A 102 -17.24 -3.77 -6.13
C ASP A 102 -17.90 -2.40 -6.06
N THR A 103 -17.46 -1.54 -5.13
CA THR A 103 -17.95 -0.15 -5.04
C THR A 103 -17.51 0.67 -6.25
N LEU A 104 -16.24 0.55 -6.69
CA LEU A 104 -15.77 1.19 -7.92
C LEU A 104 -16.55 0.69 -9.14
N LYS A 105 -16.79 -0.62 -9.27
CA LYS A 105 -17.61 -1.20 -10.35
C LYS A 105 -19.04 -0.67 -10.33
N LYS A 106 -19.67 -0.56 -9.16
CA LYS A 106 -21.02 0.00 -8.98
C LYS A 106 -21.16 1.39 -9.61
N HIS A 107 -20.11 2.23 -9.48
CA HIS A 107 -20.11 3.58 -10.04
C HIS A 107 -19.53 3.65 -11.46
N GLY A 108 -19.11 2.53 -12.04
CA GLY A 108 -18.43 2.51 -13.33
C GLY A 108 -17.09 3.26 -13.34
N ASN A 109 -16.51 3.46 -12.15
CA ASN A 109 -15.23 4.16 -12.01
C ASN A 109 -14.07 3.18 -12.27
N ILE A 110 -13.34 3.41 -13.36
CA ILE A 110 -12.20 2.61 -13.80
C ILE A 110 -10.86 3.29 -13.52
N CYS A 111 -10.81 4.17 -12.52
CA CYS A 111 -9.57 4.83 -12.12
C CYS A 111 -8.47 3.79 -11.78
N PRO A 112 -7.19 4.16 -11.93
CA PRO A 112 -6.10 3.29 -11.51
C PRO A 112 -6.15 2.97 -10.02
N VAL A 113 -5.91 1.70 -9.68
CA VAL A 113 -5.90 1.24 -8.28
C VAL A 113 -4.55 0.60 -7.96
N MET A 114 -3.91 1.09 -6.91
CA MET A 114 -2.67 0.52 -6.36
C MET A 114 -2.99 -0.38 -5.18
N LEU A 115 -2.47 -1.61 -5.21
CA LEU A 115 -2.54 -2.56 -4.10
C LEU A 115 -1.19 -2.65 -3.37
N SER A 116 -1.20 -2.42 -2.06
CA SER A 116 -0.08 -2.78 -1.19
C SER A 116 -0.07 -4.29 -0.93
N SER A 117 0.78 -5.01 -1.62
CA SER A 117 1.07 -6.42 -1.36
C SER A 117 2.35 -6.58 -0.52
N SER A 118 2.89 -7.77 -0.46
CA SER A 118 4.09 -8.11 0.32
C SER A 118 4.98 -9.07 -0.45
N ILE A 119 6.29 -9.01 -0.24
CA ILE A 119 7.23 -10.03 -0.71
C ILE A 119 6.81 -11.44 -0.25
N GLN A 120 6.07 -11.57 0.84
CA GLN A 120 5.55 -12.87 1.30
C GLN A 120 4.50 -13.48 0.35
N ALA A 121 3.86 -12.68 -0.50
CA ALA A 121 2.93 -13.17 -1.53
C ALA A 121 3.62 -14.03 -2.61
N THR A 122 4.94 -14.02 -2.69
CA THR A 122 5.69 -14.95 -3.56
C THR A 122 5.52 -16.41 -3.15
N LEU A 123 5.23 -16.68 -1.87
CA LEU A 123 5.16 -18.01 -1.26
C LEU A 123 6.43 -18.84 -1.53
N ALA A 124 7.57 -18.18 -1.71
CA ALA A 124 8.85 -18.81 -1.99
C ALA A 124 9.75 -18.86 -0.76
N GLY A 125 10.63 -19.85 -0.67
CA GLY A 125 11.58 -20.02 0.41
C GLY A 125 10.88 -20.03 1.79
N ARG A 126 11.36 -19.17 2.71
CA ARG A 126 10.81 -19.06 4.07
C ARG A 126 9.34 -18.62 4.16
N PHE A 127 8.77 -18.15 3.05
CA PHE A 127 7.38 -17.68 3.00
C PHE A 127 6.38 -18.74 2.50
N GLY A 128 6.85 -19.97 2.16
CA GLY A 128 6.03 -21.02 1.58
C GLY A 128 4.79 -21.42 2.38
N THR A 129 4.85 -21.29 3.71
CA THR A 129 3.74 -21.61 4.64
C THR A 129 3.06 -20.37 5.23
N SER A 130 3.38 -19.16 4.73
CA SER A 130 2.86 -17.91 5.27
C SER A 130 1.38 -17.74 4.95
N GLU A 131 0.50 -17.79 5.96
CA GLU A 131 -0.93 -17.48 5.82
C GLU A 131 -1.14 -16.02 5.41
N TYR A 132 -0.34 -15.10 5.97
CA TYR A 132 -0.32 -13.71 5.51
C TYR A 132 0.06 -13.62 4.04
N GLY A 133 1.10 -14.35 3.60
CA GLY A 133 1.49 -14.40 2.19
C GLY A 133 0.37 -14.90 1.29
N ARG A 134 -0.36 -15.96 1.69
CA ARG A 134 -1.51 -16.49 0.96
C ARG A 134 -2.63 -15.46 0.85
N SER A 135 -2.97 -14.76 1.93
CA SER A 135 -4.01 -13.72 1.90
C SER A 135 -3.63 -12.55 0.98
N LYS A 136 -2.35 -12.14 0.98
CA LYS A 136 -1.86 -11.10 0.07
C LYS A 136 -1.89 -11.56 -1.39
N LYS A 137 -1.51 -12.81 -1.66
CA LYS A 137 -1.60 -13.39 -3.01
C LYS A 137 -3.03 -13.46 -3.52
N ALA A 138 -3.98 -13.89 -2.69
CA ALA A 138 -5.40 -13.89 -3.04
C ALA A 138 -5.90 -12.47 -3.37
N GLY A 139 -5.44 -11.46 -2.61
CA GLY A 139 -5.70 -10.06 -2.94
C GLY A 139 -5.14 -9.65 -4.30
N GLU A 140 -3.90 -10.04 -4.65
CA GLU A 140 -3.33 -9.78 -5.98
C GLU A 140 -4.18 -10.38 -7.10
N GLU A 141 -4.61 -11.64 -6.94
CA GLU A 141 -5.45 -12.33 -7.91
C GLU A 141 -6.80 -11.61 -8.11
N LEU A 142 -7.45 -11.19 -7.03
CA LEU A 142 -8.68 -10.39 -7.06
C LEU A 142 -8.49 -9.09 -7.87
N PHE A 143 -7.40 -8.37 -7.65
CA PHE A 143 -7.11 -7.12 -8.40
C PHE A 143 -6.82 -7.38 -9.87
N PHE A 144 -6.12 -8.46 -10.21
CA PHE A 144 -5.87 -8.81 -11.62
C PHE A 144 -7.17 -9.22 -12.33
N ASP A 145 -8.07 -9.91 -11.65
CA ASP A 145 -9.37 -10.28 -12.24
C ASP A 145 -10.26 -9.06 -12.41
N TYR A 146 -10.28 -8.12 -11.44
CA TYR A 146 -10.93 -6.81 -11.59
C TYR A 146 -10.38 -6.04 -12.81
N SER A 147 -9.06 -6.01 -13.00
CA SER A 147 -8.45 -5.37 -14.17
C SER A 147 -8.88 -5.99 -15.49
N LYS A 148 -8.96 -7.32 -15.55
CA LYS A 148 -9.45 -8.05 -16.75
C LYS A 148 -10.92 -7.75 -17.03
N GLU A 149 -11.75 -7.71 -15.99
CA GLU A 149 -13.18 -7.48 -16.08
C GLU A 149 -13.52 -6.07 -16.54
N THR A 150 -12.85 -5.07 -15.95
CA THR A 150 -13.24 -3.65 -16.11
C THR A 150 -12.35 -2.87 -17.08
N GLY A 151 -11.16 -3.35 -17.36
CA GLY A 151 -10.12 -2.60 -18.06
C GLY A 151 -9.39 -1.57 -17.19
N ALA A 152 -9.75 -1.45 -15.90
CA ALA A 152 -9.08 -0.55 -14.97
C ALA A 152 -7.61 -0.95 -14.79
N LYS A 153 -6.73 0.05 -14.66
CA LYS A 153 -5.32 -0.20 -14.42
C LYS A 153 -5.07 -0.58 -12.99
N VAL A 154 -4.35 -1.67 -12.78
CA VAL A 154 -3.96 -2.16 -11.45
C VAL A 154 -2.45 -2.15 -11.30
N LEU A 155 -1.99 -1.62 -10.16
CA LEU A 155 -0.58 -1.53 -9.79
C LEU A 155 -0.36 -2.33 -8.50
N VAL A 156 0.29 -3.49 -8.59
CA VAL A 156 0.55 -4.33 -7.41
C VAL A 156 1.99 -4.16 -6.95
N TYR A 157 2.16 -3.73 -5.70
CA TYR A 157 3.48 -3.53 -5.11
C TYR A 157 3.72 -4.48 -3.95
N ARG A 158 4.69 -5.37 -4.09
CA ARG A 158 5.14 -6.29 -3.04
C ARG A 158 6.18 -5.62 -2.17
N PHE A 159 5.74 -5.02 -1.09
CA PHE A 159 6.63 -4.33 -0.16
C PHE A 159 7.53 -5.30 0.60
N PRO A 160 8.82 -4.97 0.74
CA PRO A 160 9.72 -5.63 1.69
C PRO A 160 9.45 -5.12 3.13
N ASN A 161 10.44 -5.22 4.02
CA ASN A 161 10.29 -4.69 5.38
C ASN A 161 10.43 -3.17 5.38
N LEU A 162 9.34 -2.48 5.58
CA LEU A 162 9.29 -1.03 5.63
C LEU A 162 9.72 -0.50 7.00
N PHE A 163 10.42 0.63 7.00
CA PHE A 163 10.78 1.36 8.22
C PHE A 163 10.73 2.87 8.01
N GLY A 164 10.70 3.62 9.11
CA GLY A 164 10.74 5.06 9.08
C GLY A 164 9.73 5.72 10.01
N LYS A 165 9.42 6.96 9.73
CA LYS A 165 8.57 7.84 10.56
C LYS A 165 7.19 7.23 10.79
N TRP A 166 6.70 7.27 12.04
CA TRP A 166 5.44 6.68 12.54
C TRP A 166 5.35 5.15 12.54
N CYS A 167 6.47 4.46 12.24
CA CYS A 167 6.53 3.02 12.42
C CYS A 167 6.46 2.66 13.91
N ARG A 168 5.64 1.67 14.27
CA ARG A 168 5.45 1.27 15.66
C ARG A 168 6.50 0.24 16.07
N PRO A 169 7.22 0.46 17.18
CA PRO A 169 8.07 -0.57 17.77
C PRO A 169 7.23 -1.75 18.26
N ASN A 170 7.83 -2.93 18.34
CA ASN A 170 7.19 -4.18 18.79
C ASN A 170 5.92 -4.57 18.02
N TYR A 171 5.78 -4.07 16.79
CA TYR A 171 4.65 -4.39 15.92
C TYR A 171 5.09 -5.15 14.68
N ASN A 172 5.53 -4.51 13.61
CA ASN A 172 5.90 -5.19 12.36
C ASN A 172 7.18 -4.64 11.69
N SER A 173 8.03 -3.97 12.45
CA SER A 173 9.32 -3.47 11.96
C SER A 173 10.43 -3.79 12.97
N ALA A 174 11.38 -4.60 12.55
CA ALA A 174 12.59 -4.88 13.34
C ALA A 174 13.37 -3.59 13.62
N VAL A 175 13.53 -2.72 12.60
CA VAL A 175 14.24 -1.43 12.75
C VAL A 175 13.61 -0.57 13.83
N ALA A 176 12.28 -0.36 13.79
CA ALA A 176 11.60 0.44 14.80
C ALA A 176 11.71 -0.17 16.21
N THR A 177 11.65 -1.52 16.30
CA THR A 177 11.78 -2.24 17.58
C THR A 177 13.18 -2.08 18.15
N PHE A 178 14.23 -2.26 17.36
CA PHE A 178 15.60 -2.11 17.84
C PHE A 178 15.95 -0.66 18.19
N CYS A 179 15.54 0.31 17.36
CA CYS A 179 15.72 1.72 17.68
C CYS A 179 15.05 2.11 18.99
N HIS A 180 13.82 1.64 19.22
CA HIS A 180 13.10 1.90 20.46
C HIS A 180 13.79 1.26 21.68
N ALA A 181 14.20 0.00 21.55
CA ALA A 181 14.87 -0.71 22.63
C ALA A 181 16.20 -0.04 23.02
N VAL A 182 17.04 0.26 22.04
CA VAL A 182 18.33 0.94 22.28
C VAL A 182 18.14 2.33 22.88
N ALA A 183 17.19 3.12 22.38
CA ALA A 183 16.93 4.47 22.88
C ALA A 183 16.38 4.52 24.31
N ASN A 184 15.85 3.41 24.82
CA ASN A 184 15.25 3.31 26.16
C ASN A 184 15.97 2.30 27.07
N ASP A 185 17.16 1.83 26.69
CA ASP A 185 17.94 0.82 27.44
C ASP A 185 17.14 -0.46 27.73
N LEU A 186 16.26 -0.88 26.79
CA LEU A 186 15.43 -2.05 26.92
C LEU A 186 16.12 -3.29 26.29
N PRO A 187 15.90 -4.48 26.82
CA PRO A 187 16.40 -5.70 26.20
C PRO A 187 15.71 -5.96 24.86
N TYR A 188 16.46 -6.50 23.91
CA TYR A 188 15.93 -6.97 22.64
C TYR A 188 16.55 -8.31 22.26
N THR A 189 15.85 -9.09 21.44
CA THR A 189 16.29 -10.41 21.00
C THR A 189 16.43 -10.43 19.48
N VAL A 190 17.54 -10.98 19.00
CA VAL A 190 17.71 -11.37 17.60
C VAL A 190 17.43 -12.85 17.51
N ASN A 191 16.28 -13.24 16.96
CA ASN A 191 15.84 -14.63 16.93
C ASN A 191 16.77 -15.51 16.06
N ASP A 192 17.17 -15.00 14.91
CA ASP A 192 18.09 -15.68 14.01
C ASP A 192 18.99 -14.62 13.34
N PRO A 193 20.29 -14.54 13.74
CA PRO A 193 21.21 -13.55 13.18
C PRO A 193 21.61 -13.83 11.72
N SER A 194 21.30 -15.01 11.18
CA SER A 194 21.58 -15.34 9.77
C SER A 194 20.52 -14.81 8.79
N VAL A 195 19.37 -14.33 9.31
CA VAL A 195 18.29 -13.83 8.48
C VAL A 195 18.62 -12.45 7.92
N GLU A 196 18.76 -12.37 6.62
CA GLU A 196 18.84 -11.11 5.90
C GLU A 196 17.44 -10.51 5.68
N LEU A 197 17.30 -9.22 5.98
CA LEU A 197 16.08 -8.45 5.77
C LEU A 197 16.30 -7.44 4.65
N GLU A 198 15.50 -7.53 3.60
CA GLU A 198 15.38 -6.45 2.64
C GLU A 198 14.61 -5.30 3.30
N LEU A 199 15.24 -4.13 3.40
CA LEU A 199 14.69 -2.96 4.08
C LEU A 199 14.43 -1.85 3.06
N LEU A 200 13.27 -1.18 3.20
CA LEU A 200 12.92 -0.02 2.39
C LEU A 200 12.44 1.12 3.31
N TYR A 201 13.09 2.28 3.18
CA TYR A 201 12.70 3.47 3.92
C TYR A 201 11.37 4.03 3.39
N ILE A 202 10.51 4.49 4.29
CA ILE A 202 9.14 4.86 3.93
C ILE A 202 9.07 6.04 2.95
N ASP A 203 10.00 6.99 3.01
CA ASP A 203 10.00 8.13 2.09
C ASP A 203 10.49 7.73 0.68
N ASP A 204 11.21 6.60 0.54
CA ASP A 204 11.60 6.04 -0.76
C ASP A 204 10.43 5.37 -1.49
N LEU A 205 9.30 5.15 -0.80
CA LEU A 205 8.00 4.84 -1.42
C LEU A 205 7.38 6.04 -2.14
N GLY A 206 8.15 7.09 -2.43
CA GLY A 206 7.68 8.33 -3.06
C GLY A 206 6.96 8.12 -4.38
N LEU A 207 6.09 9.07 -4.76
CA LEU A 207 5.32 9.05 -6.02
C LEU A 207 6.21 9.02 -7.28
N GLY A 208 7.49 9.39 -7.17
CA GLY A 208 8.41 9.52 -8.30
C GLY A 208 9.46 8.41 -8.45
N SER A 209 9.67 7.54 -7.44
CA SER A 209 10.71 6.50 -7.47
C SER A 209 10.25 5.14 -8.01
N TRP A 210 9.00 5.03 -8.43
CA TRP A 210 8.41 3.80 -8.96
C TRP A 210 8.79 3.60 -10.41
N SER A 211 10.08 3.37 -10.68
CA SER A 211 10.48 2.80 -11.96
C SER A 211 9.98 1.37 -12.01
N TRP A 212 8.92 1.15 -12.75
CA TRP A 212 8.44 -0.18 -13.10
C TRP A 212 9.53 -0.93 -13.87
N SER A 213 10.27 -1.79 -13.21
CA SER A 213 10.98 -2.87 -13.89
C SER A 213 9.96 -3.98 -14.17
N GLY A 214 9.12 -3.74 -15.16
CA GLY A 214 8.18 -4.74 -15.65
C GLY A 214 8.96 -5.85 -16.33
N THR A 215 9.14 -6.95 -15.64
CA THR A 215 9.25 -8.25 -16.29
C THR A 215 7.85 -8.86 -16.26
N GLY A 216 7.06 -8.49 -17.25
CA GLY A 216 5.85 -9.21 -17.55
C GLY A 216 6.20 -10.63 -17.98
N ARG A 217 5.60 -11.61 -17.35
CA ARG A 217 5.04 -12.82 -17.96
C ARG A 217 3.93 -13.31 -17.06
#